data_ed30d902d8825da4ce139b9d5095c637
#
_entry.id   ed30d902d8825da4ce139b9d5095c637
#
_cell.length_a   1.000
_cell.length_b   1.000
_cell.length_c   1.000
_cell.angle_alpha   90.00
_cell.angle_beta   90.00
_cell.angle_gamma   90.00
#
_symmetry.space_group_name_H-M   'P 1'
#
loop_
_entity.id
_entity.type
_entity.pdbx_description
1 polymer ?
#
loop_
_entity_poly.entity_id
_entity_poly.type
_entity_poly.pdbx_seq_one_letter_code
_entity_poly.pdbx_strand_id
1 'polypeptide(L)'
;MTEKNRTYITHLKVADVPWHRLTTAYGRGTDFPAHLTVLEQMRDLASVKKSLYELTTNMEHQSTLWHTTPFGMVFLCRILEKALAESGQNPAAHFLAGELLDFFACILQCFHDGDKMEHAE
;
A
#
# COMPACT_ATOMS: atom_id res chain seq x y z
N MET A 1 -10.08 16.35 -6.27
CA MET A 1 -8.60 16.40 -6.48
C MET A 1 -8.31 17.37 -7.61
N THR A 2 -7.32 18.24 -7.43
CA THR A 2 -6.93 19.19 -8.48
C THR A 2 -6.18 18.47 -9.61
N GLU A 3 -6.17 19.09 -10.79
CA GLU A 3 -5.42 18.60 -11.95
C GLU A 3 -3.93 18.44 -11.61
N LYS A 4 -3.37 19.41 -10.90
CA LYS A 4 -1.97 19.38 -10.46
C LYS A 4 -1.65 18.18 -9.56
N ASN A 5 -2.52 17.89 -8.60
CA ASN A 5 -2.34 16.75 -7.70
C ASN A 5 -2.47 15.43 -8.45
N ARG A 6 -3.40 15.35 -9.39
CA ARG A 6 -3.58 14.15 -10.20
C ARG A 6 -2.35 13.88 -11.05
N THR A 7 -1.78 14.91 -11.67
CA THR A 7 -0.56 14.80 -12.46
C THR A 7 0.61 14.35 -11.60
N TYR A 8 0.75 14.91 -10.41
CA TYR A 8 1.80 14.52 -9.47
C TYR A 8 1.70 13.04 -9.12
N ILE A 9 0.51 12.58 -8.73
CA ILE A 9 0.29 11.17 -8.34
C ILE A 9 0.58 10.23 -9.52
N THR A 10 0.16 10.59 -10.73
CA THR A 10 0.36 9.77 -11.92
C THR A 10 1.84 9.56 -12.24
N HIS A 11 2.68 10.55 -12.01
CA HIS A 11 4.10 10.52 -12.35
C HIS A 11 5.02 10.21 -11.17
N LEU A 12 4.48 10.06 -9.97
CA LEU A 12 5.28 9.76 -8.77
C LEU A 12 5.95 8.39 -8.91
N LYS A 13 7.26 8.34 -8.62
CA LYS A 13 8.05 7.10 -8.63
C LYS A 13 8.41 6.72 -7.20
N VAL A 14 8.62 5.43 -6.96
CA VAL A 14 9.03 4.93 -5.64
C VAL A 14 10.26 5.69 -5.13
N ALA A 15 11.25 5.92 -6.01
CA ALA A 15 12.49 6.62 -5.65
C ALA A 15 12.28 8.09 -5.27
N ASP A 16 11.15 8.69 -5.65
CA ASP A 16 10.86 10.10 -5.36
C ASP A 16 10.39 10.31 -3.91
N VAL A 17 10.00 9.24 -3.22
CA VAL A 17 9.43 9.32 -1.87
C VAL A 17 10.56 9.19 -0.83
N PRO A 18 10.65 10.11 0.14
CA PRO A 18 11.69 10.02 1.18
C PRO A 18 11.30 9.02 2.27
N TRP A 19 11.28 7.74 1.94
CA TRP A 19 10.82 6.67 2.83
C TRP A 19 11.52 6.67 4.18
N HIS A 20 12.81 6.98 4.21
CA HIS A 20 13.61 6.99 5.43
C HIS A 20 13.18 8.08 6.42
N ARG A 21 12.42 9.07 5.97
CA ARG A 21 11.91 10.16 6.82
C ARG A 21 10.46 9.96 7.24
N LEU A 22 9.78 8.96 6.67
CA LEU A 22 8.37 8.72 6.94
C LEU A 22 8.22 7.67 8.04
N THR A 23 7.23 7.88 8.91
CA THR A 23 6.95 6.95 10.00
C THR A 23 6.06 5.80 9.55
N THR A 24 6.26 4.64 10.18
CA THR A 24 5.43 3.45 10.05
C THR A 24 5.01 3.00 11.45
N ALA A 25 4.22 1.93 11.53
CA ALA A 25 3.80 1.37 12.82
C ALA A 25 5.00 0.93 13.68
N TYR A 26 6.10 0.51 13.06
CA TYR A 26 7.26 -0.06 13.75
C TYR A 26 8.58 0.68 13.49
N GLY A 27 8.52 1.93 12.97
CA GLY A 27 9.72 2.72 12.75
C GLY A 27 9.62 3.62 11.53
N ARG A 28 10.58 3.46 10.61
CA ARG A 28 10.66 4.27 9.38
C ARG A 28 10.38 3.41 8.16
N GLY A 29 10.00 4.08 7.05
CA GLY A 29 9.65 3.40 5.81
C GLY A 29 10.81 2.97 4.93
N THR A 30 12.02 2.87 5.48
CA THR A 30 13.25 2.60 4.73
C THR A 30 13.19 1.35 3.85
N ASP A 31 12.49 0.31 4.31
CA ASP A 31 12.41 -0.97 3.59
C ASP A 31 11.25 -1.04 2.59
N PHE A 32 10.40 -0.01 2.52
CA PHE A 32 9.24 -0.01 1.62
C PHE A 32 9.60 -0.22 0.15
N PRO A 33 10.63 0.46 -0.40
CA PRO A 33 10.97 0.25 -1.81
C PRO A 33 11.30 -1.20 -2.14
N ALA A 34 12.04 -1.90 -1.29
CA ALA A 34 12.40 -3.30 -1.52
C ALA A 34 11.15 -4.19 -1.55
N HIS A 35 10.23 -3.99 -0.60
CA HIS A 35 9.00 -4.77 -0.55
C HIS A 35 8.08 -4.46 -1.74
N LEU A 36 7.98 -3.20 -2.13
CA LEU A 36 7.19 -2.82 -3.32
C LEU A 36 7.73 -3.48 -4.59
N THR A 37 9.05 -3.58 -4.72
CA THR A 37 9.67 -4.27 -5.85
C THR A 37 9.30 -5.74 -5.88
N VAL A 38 9.33 -6.42 -4.73
CA VAL A 38 8.94 -7.84 -4.65
C VAL A 38 7.49 -8.03 -5.08
N LEU A 39 6.58 -7.16 -4.63
CA LEU A 39 5.17 -7.26 -5.01
C LEU A 39 4.98 -7.02 -6.51
N GLU A 40 5.69 -6.04 -7.08
CA GLU A 40 5.57 -5.71 -8.50
C GLU A 40 6.03 -6.87 -9.38
N GLN A 41 7.09 -7.58 -8.97
CA GLN A 41 7.63 -8.71 -9.74
C GLN A 41 6.74 -9.94 -9.72
N MET A 42 6.01 -10.18 -8.64
CA MET A 42 5.07 -11.31 -8.52
C MET A 42 5.67 -12.65 -8.93
N ARG A 43 6.92 -12.90 -8.50
CA ARG A 43 7.67 -14.10 -8.94
C ARG A 43 7.21 -15.36 -8.25
N ASP A 44 6.98 -15.32 -6.93
CA ASP A 44 6.55 -16.48 -6.17
C ASP A 44 5.64 -16.05 -5.03
N LEU A 45 4.80 -17.00 -4.61
CA LEU A 45 3.79 -16.73 -3.59
C LEU A 45 4.39 -16.44 -2.23
N ALA A 46 5.43 -17.16 -1.83
CA ALA A 46 6.04 -17.00 -0.52
C ALA A 46 6.64 -15.60 -0.33
N SER A 47 7.38 -15.11 -1.34
CA SER A 47 7.97 -13.77 -1.30
C SER A 47 6.91 -12.68 -1.29
N VAL A 48 5.85 -12.84 -2.09
CA VAL A 48 4.74 -11.90 -2.14
C VAL A 48 4.04 -11.83 -0.79
N LYS A 49 3.75 -12.97 -0.16
CA LYS A 49 3.11 -13.02 1.16
C LYS A 49 3.93 -12.29 2.21
N LYS A 50 5.24 -12.53 2.24
CA LYS A 50 6.14 -11.92 3.23
C LYS A 50 6.20 -10.40 3.05
N SER A 51 6.45 -9.93 1.85
CA SER A 51 6.57 -8.50 1.58
C SER A 51 5.25 -7.77 1.80
N LEU A 52 4.13 -8.37 1.41
CA LEU A 52 2.81 -7.78 1.63
C LEU A 52 2.53 -7.63 3.13
N TYR A 53 2.81 -8.67 3.92
CA TYR A 53 2.64 -8.62 5.37
C TYR A 53 3.45 -7.48 5.98
N GLU A 54 4.72 -7.34 5.61
CA GLU A 54 5.58 -6.28 6.13
C GLU A 54 5.05 -4.89 5.77
N LEU A 55 4.62 -4.69 4.52
CA LEU A 55 4.09 -3.40 4.08
C LEU A 55 2.78 -3.06 4.79
N THR A 56 1.82 -3.96 4.76
CA THR A 56 0.49 -3.67 5.30
C THR A 56 0.50 -3.49 6.81
N THR A 57 1.31 -4.28 7.51
CA THR A 57 1.46 -4.17 8.96
C THR A 57 2.07 -2.82 9.35
N ASN A 58 2.99 -2.30 8.53
CA ASN A 58 3.61 -1.00 8.79
C ASN A 58 2.76 0.19 8.34
N MET A 59 1.81 -0.02 7.44
CA MET A 59 0.91 1.04 6.97
C MET A 59 -0.31 1.19 7.86
N GLU A 60 -0.79 0.11 8.44
CA GLU A 60 -1.98 0.09 9.29
C GLU A 60 -1.73 -0.86 10.46
N HIS A 61 -2.01 -0.42 11.67
CA HIS A 61 -1.90 -1.23 12.86
C HIS A 61 -2.94 -0.76 13.88
N GLN A 62 -3.83 -1.65 14.30
CA GLN A 62 -4.90 -1.35 15.27
C GLN A 62 -5.73 -0.12 14.85
N SER A 63 -6.09 -0.07 13.56
CA SER A 63 -6.87 1.01 12.95
C SER A 63 -6.17 2.37 12.93
N THR A 64 -4.84 2.41 13.10
CA THR A 64 -4.04 3.62 13.01
C THR A 64 -3.29 3.68 11.68
N LEU A 65 -3.39 4.82 11.00
CA LEU A 65 -2.68 5.07 9.75
C LEU A 65 -1.44 5.94 10.02
N TRP A 66 -0.41 5.76 9.20
CA TRP A 66 0.90 6.36 9.40
C TRP A 66 1.32 7.24 8.21
N HIS A 67 2.40 7.99 8.34
CA HIS A 67 2.86 8.92 7.30
C HIS A 67 3.21 8.21 5.99
N THR A 68 3.65 6.95 6.03
CA THR A 68 3.93 6.16 4.84
C THR A 68 2.67 5.72 4.11
N THR A 69 1.52 5.67 4.78
CA THR A 69 0.30 5.07 4.23
C THR A 69 -0.17 5.74 2.93
N PRO A 70 -0.26 7.08 2.83
CA PRO A 70 -0.72 7.68 1.57
C PRO A 70 0.19 7.35 0.39
N PHE A 71 1.51 7.35 0.61
CA PHE A 71 2.46 7.03 -0.46
C PHE A 71 2.41 5.56 -0.81
N GLY A 72 2.36 4.67 0.20
CA GLY A 72 2.23 3.24 -0.03
C GLY A 72 0.97 2.91 -0.83
N MET A 73 -0.14 3.58 -0.54
CA MET A 73 -1.41 3.36 -1.24
C MET A 73 -1.30 3.69 -2.74
N VAL A 74 -0.57 4.76 -3.11
CA VAL A 74 -0.38 5.10 -4.53
C VAL A 74 0.27 3.94 -5.26
N PHE A 75 1.34 3.38 -4.71
CA PHE A 75 2.08 2.30 -5.36
C PHE A 75 1.32 0.97 -5.30
N LEU A 76 0.62 0.68 -4.20
CA LEU A 76 -0.20 -0.52 -4.11
C LEU A 76 -1.38 -0.50 -5.09
N CYS A 77 -1.95 0.67 -5.39
CA CYS A 77 -2.97 0.78 -6.43
C CYS A 77 -2.42 0.39 -7.80
N ARG A 78 -1.21 0.82 -8.14
CA ARG A 78 -0.56 0.43 -9.40
C ARG A 78 -0.27 -1.06 -9.44
N ILE A 79 0.18 -1.61 -8.32
CA ILE A 79 0.45 -3.05 -8.21
C ILE A 79 -0.85 -3.85 -8.35
N LEU A 80 -1.95 -3.36 -7.77
CA LEU A 80 -3.26 -4.01 -7.91
C LEU A 80 -3.69 -4.09 -9.37
N GLU A 81 -3.54 -3.00 -10.13
CA GLU A 81 -3.88 -3.02 -11.55
C GLU A 81 -3.10 -4.09 -12.30
N LYS A 82 -1.79 -4.18 -12.03
CA LYS A 82 -0.94 -5.21 -12.64
C LYS A 82 -1.35 -6.61 -12.21
N ALA A 83 -1.61 -6.79 -10.92
CA ALA A 83 -2.00 -8.09 -10.37
C ALA A 83 -3.32 -8.57 -10.97
N LEU A 84 -4.29 -7.68 -11.15
CA LEU A 84 -5.56 -8.02 -11.78
C LEU A 84 -5.37 -8.45 -13.23
N ALA A 85 -4.48 -7.78 -13.96
CA ALA A 85 -4.20 -8.13 -15.34
C ALA A 85 -3.53 -9.51 -15.47
N GLU A 86 -2.73 -9.92 -14.47
CA GLU A 86 -2.00 -11.19 -14.49
C GLU A 86 -2.67 -12.32 -13.69
N SER A 87 -3.78 -12.05 -13.02
CA SER A 87 -4.37 -12.99 -12.06
C SER A 87 -4.81 -14.32 -12.65
N GLY A 88 -5.16 -14.34 -13.93
CA GLY A 88 -5.59 -15.57 -14.60
C GLY A 88 -4.43 -16.50 -14.97
N GLN A 89 -3.20 -16.03 -14.91
CA GLN A 89 -2.01 -16.74 -15.37
C GLN A 89 -0.94 -16.91 -14.29
N ASN A 90 -1.06 -16.17 -13.19
CA ASN A 90 -0.03 -16.13 -12.16
C ASN A 90 -0.67 -16.27 -10.77
N PRO A 91 -0.44 -17.41 -10.07
CA PRO A 91 -1.03 -17.61 -8.74
C PRO A 91 -0.64 -16.54 -7.73
N ALA A 92 0.59 -16.02 -7.78
CA ALA A 92 1.03 -14.95 -6.89
C ALA A 92 0.24 -13.66 -7.16
N ALA A 93 -0.03 -13.36 -8.44
CA ALA A 93 -0.83 -12.20 -8.82
C ALA A 93 -2.28 -12.35 -8.35
N HIS A 94 -2.86 -13.53 -8.49
CA HIS A 94 -4.21 -13.82 -8.02
C HIS A 94 -4.35 -13.61 -6.51
N PHE A 95 -3.41 -14.17 -5.75
CA PHE A 95 -3.36 -13.98 -4.29
C PHE A 95 -3.24 -12.51 -3.94
N LEU A 96 -2.28 -11.81 -4.57
CA LEU A 96 -1.99 -10.42 -4.29
C LEU A 96 -3.19 -9.51 -4.57
N ALA A 97 -3.88 -9.73 -5.69
CA ALA A 97 -5.06 -8.93 -6.03
C ALA A 97 -6.15 -9.05 -4.96
N GLY A 98 -6.44 -10.27 -4.50
CA GLY A 98 -7.43 -10.50 -3.45
C GLY A 98 -7.06 -9.82 -2.14
N GLU A 99 -5.80 -9.97 -1.72
CA GLU A 99 -5.31 -9.40 -0.47
C GLU A 99 -5.28 -7.87 -0.51
N LEU A 100 -4.92 -7.28 -1.66
CA LEU A 100 -4.92 -5.82 -1.79
C LEU A 100 -6.33 -5.24 -1.73
N LEU A 101 -7.31 -5.92 -2.33
CA LEU A 101 -8.70 -5.48 -2.23
C LEU A 101 -9.18 -5.50 -0.78
N ASP A 102 -8.84 -6.55 -0.03
CA ASP A 102 -9.17 -6.65 1.40
C ASP A 102 -8.47 -5.56 2.21
N PHE A 103 -7.19 -5.29 1.91
CA PHE A 103 -6.44 -4.25 2.61
C PHE A 103 -7.02 -2.87 2.33
N PHE A 104 -7.41 -2.59 1.09
CA PHE A 104 -8.01 -1.30 0.75
C PHE A 104 -9.33 -1.09 1.48
N ALA A 105 -10.13 -2.13 1.65
CA ALA A 105 -11.35 -2.06 2.45
C ALA A 105 -11.03 -1.75 3.92
N CYS A 106 -9.95 -2.34 4.46
CA CYS A 106 -9.48 -2.06 5.81
C CYS A 106 -9.07 -0.59 5.97
N ILE A 107 -8.34 -0.04 4.99
CA ILE A 107 -7.92 1.37 5.02
C ILE A 107 -9.13 2.30 4.98
N LEU A 108 -10.14 2.00 4.16
CA LEU A 108 -11.37 2.77 4.12
C LEU A 108 -12.07 2.78 5.48
N GLN A 109 -12.08 1.64 6.17
CA GLN A 109 -12.68 1.55 7.51
C GLN A 109 -11.92 2.43 8.51
N CYS A 110 -10.59 2.49 8.40
CA CYS A 110 -9.78 3.36 9.25
C CYS A 110 -10.14 4.84 9.06
N PHE A 111 -10.34 5.28 7.82
CA PHE A 111 -10.80 6.64 7.56
C PHE A 111 -12.18 6.89 8.15
N HIS A 112 -13.08 5.95 8.03
CA HIS A 112 -14.43 6.05 8.59
C HIS A 112 -14.40 6.17 10.11
N ASP A 113 -13.58 5.36 10.78
CA ASP A 113 -13.41 5.39 12.22
C ASP A 113 -12.78 6.70 12.68
N GLY A 114 -11.81 7.22 11.92
CA GLY A 114 -11.20 8.52 12.18
C GLY A 114 -12.20 9.66 12.12
N ASP A 115 -13.06 9.68 11.09
CA ASP A 115 -14.11 10.68 10.96
C ASP A 115 -15.08 10.64 12.14
N LYS A 116 -15.47 9.45 12.59
CA LYS A 116 -16.34 9.28 13.76
C LYS A 116 -15.68 9.85 15.02
N MET A 117 -14.39 9.62 15.20
CA MET A 117 -13.65 10.12 16.35
C MET A 117 -13.57 11.64 16.34
N GLU A 118 -13.35 12.26 15.18
CA GLU A 118 -13.34 13.71 15.05
C GLU A 118 -14.70 14.32 15.39
N HIS A 119 -15.77 13.70 14.94
CA HIS A 119 -17.12 14.21 15.15
C HIS A 119 -17.66 13.90 16.54
N ALA A 120 -17.02 13.00 17.28
CA ALA A 120 -17.41 12.67 18.64
C ALA A 120 -17.04 13.75 19.66
N GLU A 121 -16.16 14.65 19.30
CA GLU A 121 -15.78 15.77 20.14
C GLU A 121 -16.78 16.92 20.02
#